data_67ee0275642923d01826251338bb450b
#
_entry.id   67ee0275642923d01826251338bb450b
#
_cell.length_a   1.000
_cell.length_b   1.000
_cell.length_c   1.000
_cell.angle_alpha   90.00
_cell.angle_beta   90.00
_cell.angle_gamma   90.00
#
_symmetry.space_group_name_H-M   'P 1'
#
loop_
_entity.id
_entity.type
_entity.pdbx_description
1 polymer ?
#
loop_
_entity_poly.entity_id
_entity_poly.type
_entity_poly.pdbx_seq_one_letter_code
_entity_poly.pdbx_strand_id
1 'polypeptide(L)'
;MLSKNISVFFTLAILGLFKPHFSSAQNSDSLHVLIQKMQRGENDSIRTNAASEFQKRFTDSLNSANSFENPFTDFKNVSIVKDAENRFKIYSWTFPNYAGDKYMYFGYVQIKEEKTDSIQTFLLSDSTSIIQKPESEKLKADRWFGAAYYAVNKVKYKGKNYFVLLGWKGFNQQITKKVIEVCYIDKGELKFGFPLLK
;
A
#
# COMPACT_ATOMS: atom_id res chain seq x y z
N MET A 1 20.67 75.00 -26.53
CA MET A 1 21.26 73.72 -26.07
C MET A 1 20.15 72.87 -25.47
N LEU A 2 19.62 71.92 -26.25
CA LEU A 2 18.53 71.06 -25.83
C LEU A 2 19.12 69.78 -25.24
N SER A 3 18.81 69.51 -23.99
CA SER A 3 19.07 68.24 -23.30
C SER A 3 17.92 67.25 -23.59
N LYS A 4 18.23 66.13 -24.27
CA LYS A 4 17.32 65.03 -24.50
C LYS A 4 17.40 64.05 -23.32
N ASN A 5 16.32 63.94 -22.54
CA ASN A 5 16.15 62.89 -21.55
C ASN A 5 15.66 61.62 -22.27
N ILE A 6 16.48 60.57 -22.20
CA ILE A 6 16.12 59.24 -22.67
C ILE A 6 15.54 58.47 -21.47
N SER A 7 14.24 58.20 -21.51
CA SER A 7 13.54 57.35 -20.54
C SER A 7 13.65 55.90 -20.97
N VAL A 8 14.38 55.08 -20.23
CA VAL A 8 14.48 53.61 -20.48
C VAL A 8 13.38 52.94 -19.71
N PHE A 9 12.39 52.41 -20.42
CA PHE A 9 11.36 51.52 -19.84
C PHE A 9 11.93 50.10 -19.68
N PHE A 10 12.11 49.67 -18.44
CA PHE A 10 12.39 48.29 -18.11
C PHE A 10 11.08 47.50 -18.08
N THR A 11 10.84 46.67 -19.09
CA THR A 11 9.72 45.75 -19.09
C THR A 11 10.11 44.49 -18.31
N LEU A 12 9.60 44.31 -17.12
CA LEU A 12 9.81 43.14 -16.29
C LEU A 12 8.92 42.01 -16.83
N ALA A 13 9.50 41.04 -17.54
CA ALA A 13 8.81 39.84 -17.96
C ALA A 13 8.67 38.89 -16.77
N ILE A 14 7.45 38.79 -16.20
CA ILE A 14 7.11 37.79 -15.20
C ILE A 14 6.95 36.45 -15.93
N LEU A 15 7.99 35.61 -15.90
CA LEU A 15 7.87 34.22 -16.30
C LEU A 15 7.06 33.48 -15.20
N GLY A 16 5.75 33.37 -15.42
CA GLY A 16 4.90 32.54 -14.60
C GLY A 16 5.30 31.07 -14.79
N LEU A 17 5.88 30.45 -13.76
CA LEU A 17 6.09 29.01 -13.68
C LEU A 17 4.73 28.33 -13.63
N PHE A 18 4.19 27.97 -14.78
CA PHE A 18 3.06 27.04 -14.89
C PHE A 18 3.54 25.66 -14.40
N LYS A 19 3.26 25.33 -13.14
CA LYS A 19 3.29 23.94 -12.69
C LYS A 19 2.07 23.24 -13.30
N PRO A 20 2.27 22.20 -14.13
CA PRO A 20 1.12 21.44 -14.63
C PRO A 20 0.44 20.77 -13.43
N HIS A 21 -0.75 21.25 -13.07
CA HIS A 21 -1.66 20.51 -12.21
C HIS A 21 -2.16 19.32 -13.04
N PHE A 22 -1.54 18.15 -12.85
CA PHE A 22 -2.14 16.92 -13.33
C PHE A 22 -3.49 16.76 -12.63
N SER A 23 -4.54 16.78 -13.44
CA SER A 23 -5.93 16.68 -12.97
C SER A 23 -6.13 15.36 -12.25
N SER A 24 -6.68 15.39 -11.03
CA SER A 24 -7.06 14.21 -10.26
C SER A 24 -8.01 13.27 -11.02
N ALA A 25 -8.84 13.79 -11.90
CA ALA A 25 -9.74 13.01 -12.76
C ALA A 25 -8.97 12.09 -13.74
N GLN A 26 -7.92 12.59 -14.40
CA GLN A 26 -7.15 11.81 -15.36
C GLN A 26 -6.35 10.68 -14.67
N ASN A 27 -6.01 10.86 -13.39
CA ASN A 27 -5.33 9.84 -12.60
C ASN A 27 -6.30 8.73 -12.15
N SER A 28 -7.54 9.07 -11.76
CA SER A 28 -8.55 8.09 -11.36
C SER A 28 -8.99 7.19 -12.52
N ASP A 29 -9.17 7.73 -13.71
CA ASP A 29 -9.50 6.94 -14.92
C ASP A 29 -8.38 5.95 -15.26
N SER A 30 -7.14 6.35 -15.12
CA SER A 30 -6.00 5.48 -15.39
C SER A 30 -5.84 4.37 -14.35
N LEU A 31 -6.15 4.62 -13.07
CA LEU A 31 -6.16 3.59 -12.02
C LEU A 31 -7.30 2.58 -12.23
N HIS A 32 -8.48 3.04 -12.64
CA HIS A 32 -9.59 2.16 -12.96
C HIS A 32 -9.24 1.19 -14.11
N VAL A 33 -8.58 1.66 -15.16
CA VAL A 33 -8.10 0.82 -16.26
C VAL A 33 -7.09 -0.22 -15.78
N LEU A 34 -6.16 0.15 -14.90
CA LEU A 34 -5.21 -0.80 -14.33
C LEU A 34 -5.92 -1.88 -13.50
N ILE A 35 -6.89 -1.50 -12.67
CA ILE A 35 -7.70 -2.44 -11.89
C ILE A 35 -8.43 -3.43 -12.78
N GLN A 36 -9.05 -2.96 -13.86
CA GLN A 36 -9.71 -3.85 -14.81
C GLN A 36 -8.74 -4.81 -15.49
N LYS A 37 -7.57 -4.32 -15.92
CA LYS A 37 -6.53 -5.18 -16.51
C LYS A 37 -5.98 -6.22 -15.53
N MET A 38 -5.79 -5.87 -14.26
CA MET A 38 -5.38 -6.84 -13.23
C MET A 38 -6.41 -7.96 -13.07
N GLN A 39 -7.70 -7.62 -13.04
CA GLN A 39 -8.76 -8.58 -12.76
C GLN A 39 -9.22 -9.37 -13.98
N ARG A 40 -9.22 -8.74 -15.16
CA ARG A 40 -9.86 -9.27 -16.37
C ARG A 40 -8.95 -9.31 -17.59
N GLY A 41 -7.65 -9.04 -17.44
CA GLY A 41 -6.69 -9.14 -18.54
C GLY A 41 -6.69 -10.53 -19.17
N GLU A 42 -6.52 -10.59 -20.47
CA GLU A 42 -6.63 -11.79 -21.30
C GLU A 42 -5.53 -12.84 -21.07
N ASN A 43 -4.51 -12.50 -20.31
CA ASN A 43 -3.41 -13.39 -19.93
C ASN A 43 -2.67 -12.85 -18.69
N ASP A 44 -1.81 -13.69 -18.10
CA ASP A 44 -1.06 -13.36 -16.89
C ASP A 44 -0.07 -12.20 -17.10
N SER A 45 0.50 -12.04 -18.29
CA SER A 45 1.41 -10.93 -18.58
C SER A 45 0.70 -9.58 -18.49
N ILE A 46 -0.49 -9.45 -19.05
CA ILE A 46 -1.31 -8.23 -18.97
C ILE A 46 -1.69 -7.95 -17.51
N ARG A 47 -2.10 -8.96 -16.76
CA ARG A 47 -2.49 -8.83 -15.35
C ARG A 47 -1.33 -8.40 -14.47
N THR A 48 -0.17 -9.04 -14.60
CA THR A 48 1.02 -8.73 -13.80
C THR A 48 1.63 -7.38 -14.15
N ASN A 49 1.67 -7.00 -15.43
CA ASN A 49 2.16 -5.68 -15.82
C ASN A 49 1.27 -4.56 -15.27
N ALA A 50 -0.06 -4.75 -15.34
CA ALA A 50 -0.99 -3.80 -14.75
C ALA A 50 -0.85 -3.71 -13.23
N ALA A 51 -0.59 -4.84 -12.55
CA ALA A 51 -0.35 -4.87 -11.11
C ALA A 51 0.95 -4.16 -10.72
N SER A 52 2.01 -4.34 -11.48
CA SER A 52 3.29 -3.67 -11.24
C SER A 52 3.16 -2.15 -11.38
N GLU A 53 2.45 -1.68 -12.41
CA GLU A 53 2.19 -0.25 -12.58
C GLU A 53 1.27 0.31 -11.48
N PHE A 54 0.24 -0.44 -11.10
CA PHE A 54 -0.63 -0.07 -9.99
C PHE A 54 0.14 0.03 -8.68
N GLN A 55 0.96 -0.98 -8.38
CA GLN A 55 1.83 -1.00 -7.19
C GLN A 55 2.79 0.18 -7.16
N LYS A 56 3.42 0.51 -8.29
CA LYS A 56 4.30 1.68 -8.41
C LYS A 56 3.57 2.96 -8.04
N ARG A 57 2.39 3.22 -8.60
CA ARG A 57 1.59 4.42 -8.29
C ARG A 57 1.16 4.46 -6.83
N PHE A 58 0.82 3.31 -6.27
CA PHE A 58 0.49 3.22 -4.85
C PHE A 58 1.70 3.54 -3.98
N THR A 59 2.88 3.01 -4.33
CA THR A 59 4.16 3.32 -3.66
C THR A 59 4.47 4.82 -3.71
N ASP A 60 4.34 5.45 -4.89
CA ASP A 60 4.56 6.88 -5.05
C ASP A 60 3.61 7.70 -4.16
N SER A 61 2.36 7.25 -4.04
CA SER A 61 1.37 7.86 -3.15
C SER A 61 1.69 7.67 -1.67
N LEU A 62 2.22 6.50 -1.27
CA LEU A 62 2.68 6.24 0.10
C LEU A 62 3.92 7.06 0.47
N ASN A 63 4.76 7.39 -0.50
CA ASN A 63 5.96 8.22 -0.30
C ASN A 63 5.66 9.73 -0.29
N SER A 64 4.41 10.12 -0.57
CA SER A 64 4.02 11.53 -0.52
C SER A 64 3.96 12.06 0.92
N ALA A 65 4.13 13.38 1.07
CA ALA A 65 3.96 14.04 2.37
C ALA A 65 2.54 13.76 2.93
N ASN A 66 2.44 13.50 4.21
CA ASN A 66 1.20 13.18 4.92
C ASN A 66 0.45 11.93 4.38
N SER A 67 1.16 11.01 3.73
CA SER A 67 0.56 9.77 3.20
C SER A 67 -0.19 8.97 4.27
N PHE A 68 0.28 8.99 5.51
CA PHE A 68 -0.39 8.28 6.60
C PHE A 68 -1.82 8.79 6.86
N GLU A 69 -2.09 10.07 6.64
CA GLU A 69 -3.44 10.64 6.82
C GLU A 69 -4.28 10.59 5.53
N ASN A 70 -3.66 10.21 4.39
CA ASN A 70 -4.37 10.12 3.11
C ASN A 70 -5.36 8.95 3.14
N PRO A 71 -6.65 9.17 2.77
CA PRO A 71 -7.64 8.09 2.69
C PRO A 71 -7.49 7.19 1.46
N PHE A 72 -6.65 7.54 0.48
CA PHE A 72 -6.40 6.79 -0.76
C PHE A 72 -7.68 6.40 -1.52
N THR A 73 -8.66 7.30 -1.59
CA THR A 73 -9.99 7.05 -2.17
C THR A 73 -9.97 6.63 -3.63
N ASP A 74 -8.93 6.99 -4.38
CA ASP A 74 -8.75 6.62 -5.79
C ASP A 74 -8.34 5.16 -5.97
N PHE A 75 -7.79 4.53 -4.94
CA PHE A 75 -7.33 3.13 -4.93
C PHE A 75 -8.42 2.18 -4.42
N LYS A 76 -9.57 2.14 -5.09
CA LYS A 76 -10.77 1.41 -4.65
C LYS A 76 -10.59 -0.09 -4.42
N ASN A 77 -9.57 -0.70 -5.01
CA ASN A 77 -9.26 -2.14 -4.84
C ASN A 77 -8.34 -2.43 -3.66
N VAL A 78 -7.83 -1.41 -3.00
CA VAL A 78 -6.95 -1.58 -1.84
C VAL A 78 -7.81 -1.62 -0.59
N SER A 79 -7.76 -2.71 0.14
CA SER A 79 -8.28 -2.75 1.51
C SER A 79 -7.34 -1.97 2.41
N ILE A 80 -7.86 -0.97 3.09
CA ILE A 80 -7.14 -0.12 4.03
C ILE A 80 -7.74 -0.33 5.41
N VAL A 81 -6.98 -0.96 6.29
CA VAL A 81 -7.42 -1.25 7.65
C VAL A 81 -6.48 -0.57 8.63
N LYS A 82 -7.05 0.09 9.63
CA LYS A 82 -6.31 0.82 10.66
C LYS A 82 -6.75 0.40 12.06
N ASP A 83 -5.84 0.48 13.02
CA ASP A 83 -6.16 0.28 14.42
C ASP A 83 -6.98 1.46 14.99
N ALA A 84 -7.58 1.26 16.16
CA ALA A 84 -8.44 2.26 16.81
C ALA A 84 -7.68 3.56 17.17
N GLU A 85 -6.37 3.47 17.40
CA GLU A 85 -5.54 4.62 17.77
C GLU A 85 -4.97 5.36 16.56
N ASN A 86 -5.24 4.88 15.32
CA ASN A 86 -4.69 5.41 14.08
C ASN A 86 -3.15 5.49 14.11
N ARG A 87 -2.51 4.43 14.63
CA ARG A 87 -1.04 4.28 14.71
C ARG A 87 -0.50 3.17 13.81
N PHE A 88 -1.38 2.29 13.35
CA PHE A 88 -1.09 1.20 12.45
C PHE A 88 -2.06 1.22 11.27
N LYS A 89 -1.54 1.10 10.06
CA LYS A 89 -2.34 0.89 8.84
C LYS A 89 -1.76 -0.26 8.04
N ILE A 90 -2.64 -1.15 7.58
CA ILE A 90 -2.29 -2.16 6.60
C ILE A 90 -3.10 -1.95 5.33
N TYR A 91 -2.41 -1.96 4.22
CA TYR A 91 -2.93 -1.84 2.87
C TYR A 91 -2.75 -3.19 2.20
N SER A 92 -3.81 -3.75 1.64
CA SER A 92 -3.70 -5.04 0.97
C SER A 92 -4.68 -5.16 -0.18
N TRP A 93 -4.25 -5.81 -1.26
CA TRP A 93 -5.08 -6.14 -2.38
C TRP A 93 -4.62 -7.44 -3.03
N THR A 94 -5.49 -8.00 -3.87
CA THR A 94 -5.24 -9.26 -4.54
C THR A 94 -5.97 -9.31 -5.88
N PHE A 95 -5.48 -10.14 -6.77
CA PHE A 95 -6.18 -10.52 -7.99
C PHE A 95 -5.82 -11.96 -8.39
N PRO A 96 -6.73 -12.67 -9.10
CA PRO A 96 -6.46 -14.00 -9.58
C PRO A 96 -5.53 -13.97 -10.80
N ASN A 97 -4.74 -15.04 -11.00
CA ASN A 97 -4.10 -15.30 -12.29
C ASN A 97 -5.16 -15.54 -13.39
N TYR A 98 -4.73 -15.66 -14.65
CA TYR A 98 -5.65 -15.85 -15.78
C TYR A 98 -6.49 -17.11 -15.66
N ALA A 99 -5.90 -18.22 -15.19
CA ALA A 99 -6.61 -19.47 -14.97
C ALA A 99 -7.59 -19.43 -13.79
N GLY A 100 -7.46 -18.45 -12.89
CA GLY A 100 -8.30 -18.30 -11.71
C GLY A 100 -8.02 -19.33 -10.60
N ASP A 101 -6.93 -20.08 -10.69
CA ASP A 101 -6.54 -21.11 -9.74
C ASP A 101 -5.51 -20.64 -8.70
N LYS A 102 -4.95 -19.46 -8.89
CA LYS A 102 -4.00 -18.82 -7.97
C LYS A 102 -4.32 -17.36 -7.78
N TYR A 103 -3.95 -16.84 -6.61
CA TYR A 103 -4.08 -15.43 -6.27
C TYR A 103 -2.71 -14.83 -5.98
N MET A 104 -2.48 -13.61 -6.45
CA MET A 104 -1.32 -12.80 -6.12
C MET A 104 -1.71 -11.74 -5.09
N TYR A 105 -0.86 -11.53 -4.10
CA TYR A 105 -1.12 -10.61 -2.99
C TYR A 105 -0.11 -9.48 -2.96
N PHE A 106 -0.58 -8.29 -2.64
CA PHE A 106 0.21 -7.09 -2.50
C PHE A 106 -0.17 -6.40 -1.20
N GLY A 107 0.80 -5.82 -0.55
CA GLY A 107 0.51 -5.12 0.69
C GLY A 107 1.62 -4.20 1.15
N TYR A 108 1.23 -3.30 2.03
CA TYR A 108 2.11 -2.42 2.78
C TYR A 108 1.61 -2.30 4.22
N VAL A 109 2.54 -2.04 5.12
CA VAL A 109 2.22 -1.64 6.49
C VAL A 109 2.86 -0.29 6.74
N GLN A 110 2.09 0.64 7.29
CA GLN A 110 2.62 1.87 7.87
C GLN A 110 2.40 1.87 9.38
N ILE A 111 3.43 2.23 10.11
CA ILE A 111 3.38 2.36 11.56
C ILE A 111 3.88 3.75 11.94
N LYS A 112 3.06 4.45 12.71
CA LYS A 112 3.37 5.75 13.29
C LYS A 112 3.92 5.54 14.69
N GLU A 113 5.17 5.87 14.91
CA GLU A 113 5.85 5.68 16.19
C GLU A 113 5.24 6.57 17.27
N GLU A 114 5.04 6.03 18.48
CA GLU A 114 4.35 6.74 19.58
C GLU A 114 5.09 7.99 20.08
N LYS A 115 6.43 7.99 20.04
CA LYS A 115 7.24 9.05 20.63
C LYS A 115 7.60 10.17 19.65
N THR A 116 7.84 9.82 18.38
CA THR A 116 8.40 10.72 17.38
C THR A 116 7.40 11.10 16.32
N ASP A 117 6.24 10.42 16.26
CA ASP A 117 5.27 10.47 15.16
C ASP A 117 5.88 10.16 13.78
N SER A 118 7.11 9.63 13.76
CA SER A 118 7.73 9.18 12.52
C SER A 118 6.98 7.99 11.93
N ILE A 119 6.91 7.93 10.61
CA ILE A 119 6.20 6.86 9.91
C ILE A 119 7.22 5.90 9.30
N GLN A 120 7.09 4.63 9.65
CA GLN A 120 7.82 3.55 9.00
C GLN A 120 6.88 2.85 8.02
N THR A 121 7.35 2.66 6.79
CA THR A 121 6.61 1.95 5.73
C THR A 121 7.32 0.66 5.37
N PHE A 122 6.59 -0.45 5.37
CA PHE A 122 7.07 -1.78 5.03
C PHE A 122 6.33 -2.30 3.80
N LEU A 123 7.06 -2.67 2.76
CA LEU A 123 6.53 -3.43 1.63
C LEU A 123 6.38 -4.89 2.05
N LEU A 124 5.23 -5.50 1.77
CA LEU A 124 4.98 -6.91 2.01
C LEU A 124 5.20 -7.71 0.72
N SER A 125 6.11 -8.68 0.77
CA SER A 125 6.42 -9.55 -0.38
C SER A 125 5.70 -10.89 -0.24
N ASP A 126 4.75 -11.15 -1.14
CA ASP A 126 4.01 -12.42 -1.16
C ASP A 126 4.93 -13.60 -1.43
N SER A 127 5.03 -14.48 -0.46
CA SER A 127 5.84 -15.71 -0.48
C SER A 127 4.96 -16.96 -0.29
N THR A 128 3.67 -16.86 -0.59
CA THR A 128 2.68 -17.95 -0.42
C THR A 128 3.16 -19.27 -1.02
N SER A 129 3.82 -19.23 -2.19
CA SER A 129 4.25 -20.44 -2.90
C SER A 129 5.37 -21.23 -2.24
N ILE A 130 6.13 -20.58 -1.34
CA ILE A 130 7.30 -21.18 -0.67
C ILE A 130 7.12 -21.37 0.83
N ILE A 131 6.05 -20.84 1.42
CA ILE A 131 5.72 -21.02 2.84
C ILE A 131 4.92 -22.31 2.98
N GLN A 132 5.48 -23.30 3.67
CA GLN A 132 4.88 -24.62 3.82
C GLN A 132 4.01 -24.76 5.07
N LYS A 133 4.40 -24.10 6.16
CA LYS A 133 3.74 -24.18 7.48
C LYS A 133 3.44 -22.80 8.03
N PRO A 134 2.49 -22.06 7.39
CA PRO A 134 2.21 -20.67 7.78
C PRO A 134 1.76 -20.53 9.23
N GLU A 135 1.17 -21.58 9.80
CA GLU A 135 0.67 -21.62 11.18
C GLU A 135 1.79 -21.67 12.23
N SER A 136 3.02 -22.04 11.85
CA SER A 136 4.14 -22.20 12.78
C SER A 136 5.39 -21.41 12.41
N GLU A 137 5.48 -20.94 11.18
CA GLU A 137 6.65 -20.18 10.71
C GLU A 137 6.61 -18.74 11.23
N LYS A 138 7.79 -18.22 11.61
CA LYS A 138 8.01 -16.80 11.87
C LYS A 138 8.39 -16.12 10.56
N LEU A 139 7.53 -15.24 10.12
CA LEU A 139 7.68 -14.55 8.85
C LEU A 139 8.07 -13.08 9.05
N LYS A 140 8.51 -12.43 7.99
CA LYS A 140 8.86 -11.01 7.94
C LYS A 140 8.14 -10.34 6.78
N ALA A 141 8.28 -9.01 6.66
CA ALA A 141 7.68 -8.26 5.56
C ALA A 141 8.12 -8.76 4.18
N ASP A 142 9.39 -9.13 4.01
CA ASP A 142 9.96 -9.68 2.78
C ASP A 142 9.62 -11.17 2.53
N ARG A 143 8.98 -11.81 3.49
CA ARG A 143 8.48 -13.19 3.41
C ARG A 143 7.13 -13.32 4.08
N TRP A 144 6.13 -12.77 3.41
CA TRP A 144 4.75 -12.68 3.90
C TRP A 144 3.85 -13.75 3.28
N PHE A 145 2.89 -14.27 4.07
CA PHE A 145 1.98 -15.33 3.62
C PHE A 145 0.84 -14.82 2.71
N GLY A 146 0.74 -13.54 2.42
CA GLY A 146 -0.24 -12.98 1.49
C GLY A 146 -1.70 -13.15 1.91
N ALA A 147 -2.37 -12.04 2.23
CA ALA A 147 -3.81 -12.02 2.50
C ALA A 147 -4.39 -10.63 2.19
N ALA A 148 -5.70 -10.56 1.92
CA ALA A 148 -6.44 -9.31 1.93
C ALA A 148 -7.07 -9.10 3.30
N TYR A 149 -6.56 -8.15 4.08
CA TYR A 149 -7.03 -7.92 5.45
C TYR A 149 -8.25 -7.01 5.49
N TYR A 150 -9.18 -7.31 6.37
CA TYR A 150 -10.42 -6.55 6.55
C TYR A 150 -10.65 -6.08 7.99
N ALA A 151 -9.83 -6.52 8.95
CA ALA A 151 -9.86 -6.02 10.32
C ALA A 151 -8.48 -6.10 10.98
N VAL A 152 -8.22 -5.21 11.93
CA VAL A 152 -7.06 -5.21 12.79
C VAL A 152 -7.46 -4.88 14.22
N ASN A 153 -6.84 -5.57 15.18
CA ASN A 153 -7.00 -5.31 16.61
C ASN A 153 -5.62 -5.16 17.26
N LYS A 154 -5.40 -4.03 17.92
CA LYS A 154 -4.17 -3.82 18.71
C LYS A 154 -4.31 -4.52 20.07
N VAL A 155 -3.30 -5.31 20.43
CA VAL A 155 -3.20 -6.02 21.70
C VAL A 155 -1.86 -5.69 22.36
N LYS A 156 -1.89 -5.30 23.63
CA LYS A 156 -0.66 -5.09 24.41
C LYS A 156 -0.37 -6.36 25.21
N TYR A 157 0.80 -6.96 24.97
CA TYR A 157 1.24 -8.15 25.71
C TYR A 157 2.69 -7.99 26.14
N LYS A 158 2.97 -8.19 27.45
CA LYS A 158 4.30 -8.02 28.05
C LYS A 158 4.99 -6.70 27.68
N GLY A 159 4.22 -5.60 27.67
CA GLY A 159 4.72 -4.26 27.36
C GLY A 159 4.94 -3.94 25.88
N LYS A 160 4.71 -4.88 24.97
CA LYS A 160 4.84 -4.71 23.51
C LYS A 160 3.48 -4.67 22.85
N ASN A 161 3.39 -3.93 21.74
CA ASN A 161 2.19 -3.87 20.89
C ASN A 161 2.23 -4.98 19.84
N TYR A 162 1.13 -5.68 19.69
CA TYR A 162 0.86 -6.68 18.66
C TYR A 162 -0.41 -6.31 17.91
N PHE A 163 -0.47 -6.59 16.64
CA PHE A 163 -1.62 -6.33 15.78
C PHE A 163 -2.17 -7.66 15.27
N VAL A 164 -3.37 -8.00 15.72
CA VAL A 164 -4.10 -9.19 15.27
C VAL A 164 -4.88 -8.81 14.03
N LEU A 165 -4.54 -9.41 12.91
CA LEU A 165 -5.11 -9.17 11.60
C LEU A 165 -6.11 -10.26 11.24
N LEU A 166 -7.26 -9.89 10.71
CA LEU A 166 -8.22 -10.80 10.11
C LEU A 166 -8.20 -10.58 8.59
N GLY A 167 -7.96 -11.65 7.86
CA GLY A 167 -7.80 -11.60 6.42
C GLY A 167 -8.59 -12.67 5.66
N TRP A 168 -8.74 -12.42 4.38
CA TRP A 168 -9.22 -13.34 3.38
C TRP A 168 -8.07 -13.79 2.48
N LYS A 169 -8.04 -15.07 2.15
CA LYS A 169 -7.08 -15.66 1.22
C LYS A 169 -7.81 -16.58 0.25
N GLY A 170 -7.77 -16.25 -1.03
CA GLY A 170 -8.20 -17.15 -2.09
C GLY A 170 -7.24 -18.32 -2.20
N PHE A 171 -7.77 -19.51 -2.39
CA PHE A 171 -6.97 -20.72 -2.58
C PHE A 171 -7.13 -21.25 -4.01
N ASN A 172 -8.37 -21.38 -4.46
CA ASN A 172 -8.73 -21.68 -5.84
C ASN A 172 -10.16 -21.16 -6.12
N GLN A 173 -10.74 -21.52 -7.25
CA GLN A 173 -12.11 -21.09 -7.63
C GLN A 173 -13.21 -21.54 -6.66
N GLN A 174 -12.97 -22.58 -5.87
CA GLN A 174 -13.98 -23.22 -5.01
C GLN A 174 -13.72 -22.97 -3.52
N ILE A 175 -12.46 -22.74 -3.13
CA ILE A 175 -12.05 -22.70 -1.73
C ILE A 175 -11.42 -21.33 -1.42
N THR A 176 -11.88 -20.74 -0.33
CA THR A 176 -11.25 -19.57 0.30
C THR A 176 -10.88 -19.88 1.74
N LYS A 177 -9.88 -19.21 2.27
CA LYS A 177 -9.43 -19.35 3.65
C LYS A 177 -9.64 -18.04 4.40
N LYS A 178 -9.98 -18.15 5.67
CA LYS A 178 -9.83 -17.03 6.62
C LYS A 178 -8.48 -17.13 7.29
N VAL A 179 -7.82 -15.99 7.44
CA VAL A 179 -6.49 -15.90 8.05
C VAL A 179 -6.62 -15.07 9.31
N ILE A 180 -6.09 -15.60 10.42
CA ILE A 180 -5.83 -14.83 11.63
C ILE A 180 -4.32 -14.79 11.79
N GLU A 181 -3.75 -13.61 11.75
CA GLU A 181 -2.30 -13.41 11.75
C GLU A 181 -1.93 -12.33 12.77
N VAL A 182 -0.80 -12.52 13.44
CA VAL A 182 -0.29 -11.56 14.41
C VAL A 182 0.98 -10.94 13.87
N CYS A 183 1.01 -9.62 13.72
CA CYS A 183 2.23 -8.91 13.35
C CYS A 183 2.67 -7.95 14.46
N TYR A 184 3.96 -7.62 14.47
CA TYR A 184 4.59 -6.77 15.47
C TYR A 184 5.93 -6.23 14.97
N ILE A 185 6.41 -5.16 15.59
CA ILE A 185 7.77 -4.66 15.35
C ILE A 185 8.73 -5.25 16.38
N ASP A 186 9.83 -5.77 15.89
CA ASP A 186 10.94 -6.21 16.70
C ASP A 186 12.27 -5.78 16.10
N LYS A 187 13.03 -4.96 16.84
CA LYS A 187 14.31 -4.36 16.40
C LYS A 187 14.20 -3.62 15.05
N GLY A 188 13.11 -2.90 14.82
CA GLY A 188 12.87 -2.13 13.58
C GLY A 188 12.38 -2.96 12.39
N GLU A 189 12.20 -4.29 12.53
CA GLU A 189 11.66 -5.17 11.51
C GLU A 189 10.19 -5.48 11.76
N LEU A 190 9.38 -5.49 10.72
CA LEU A 190 8.01 -6.02 10.78
C LEU A 190 8.05 -7.54 10.70
N LYS A 191 7.51 -8.20 11.72
CA LYS A 191 7.46 -9.65 11.85
C LYS A 191 6.02 -10.15 11.97
N PHE A 192 5.80 -11.38 11.52
CA PHE A 192 4.53 -12.10 11.60
C PHE A 192 4.69 -13.45 12.30
N GLY A 193 3.58 -14.03 12.74
CA GLY A 193 3.57 -15.38 13.32
C GLY A 193 3.92 -15.42 14.81
N PHE A 194 3.50 -14.42 15.61
CA PHE A 194 3.64 -14.49 17.06
C PHE A 194 2.51 -15.35 17.67
N PRO A 195 2.81 -16.33 18.55
CA PRO A 195 1.79 -17.22 19.15
C PRO A 195 1.03 -16.53 20.29
N LEU A 196 0.29 -15.47 19.96
CA LEU A 196 -0.54 -14.73 20.92
C LEU A 196 -1.84 -15.48 21.23
N LEU A 197 -2.35 -16.23 20.24
CA LEU A 197 -3.58 -17.01 20.30
C LEU A 197 -3.18 -18.48 20.53
N LYS A 198 -3.21 -18.92 21.78
CA LYS A 198 -3.02 -20.33 22.17
C LYS A 198 -4.32 -20.91 22.61
#